data_4012e7c34a35f4e3e51f23de8d3eed83
#
_entry.id   4012e7c34a35f4e3e51f23de8d3eed83
#
_cell.length_a   1.000
_cell.length_b   1.000
_cell.length_c   1.000
_cell.angle_alpha   90.00
_cell.angle_beta   90.00
_cell.angle_gamma   90.00
#
_symmetry.space_group_name_H-M   'P 1'
#
loop_
_entity.id
_entity.type
_entity.pdbx_description
1 polymer ?
#
loop_
_entity_poly.entity_id
_entity_poly.type
_entity_poly.pdbx_seq_one_letter_code
_entity_poly.pdbx_strand_id
1 'polypeptide(L)'
;MLKFKFLLWALTKLLQRAVKHNPACAKYVERKELVFQIQTLGGTGRHFHIRNGRVTSKAGLIRNPQFTMTFRDAAKGFAILSAKDSKDAFLAALHDGDLSLSGNFVEIMWFQGLTDYLKPAGQSTA
;
A
#
# COMPACT_ATOMS: atom_id res chain seq x y z
N MET A 1 12.02 2.95 -12.92
CA MET A 1 12.11 3.56 -11.58
C MET A 1 11.19 4.75 -11.41
N LEU A 2 11.17 5.65 -12.38
CA LEU A 2 10.31 6.84 -12.27
C LEU A 2 8.83 6.48 -12.18
N LYS A 3 8.38 5.51 -12.96
CA LYS A 3 6.98 5.06 -12.93
C LYS A 3 6.59 4.50 -11.57
N PHE A 4 7.49 3.74 -10.95
CA PHE A 4 7.22 3.16 -9.64
C PHE A 4 7.15 4.24 -8.56
N LYS A 5 8.07 5.22 -8.59
CA LYS A 5 8.05 6.34 -7.65
C LYS A 5 6.77 7.15 -7.79
N PHE A 6 6.35 7.41 -9.03
CA PHE A 6 5.10 8.10 -9.31
C PHE A 6 3.91 7.31 -8.77
N LEU A 7 3.92 5.98 -8.96
CA LEU A 7 2.85 5.12 -8.48
C LEU A 7 2.71 5.18 -6.97
N LEU A 8 3.83 5.15 -6.24
CA LEU A 8 3.79 5.25 -4.79
C LEU A 8 3.29 6.60 -4.32
N TRP A 9 3.67 7.67 -5.01
CA TRP A 9 3.14 8.99 -4.73
C TRP A 9 1.64 9.04 -5.00
N ALA A 10 1.21 8.48 -6.13
CA ALA A 10 -0.21 8.42 -6.49
C ALA A 10 -1.00 7.59 -5.47
N LEU A 11 -0.43 6.51 -4.97
CA LEU A 11 -1.06 5.70 -3.92
C LEU A 11 -1.30 6.55 -2.68
N THR A 12 -0.35 7.40 -2.29
CA THR A 12 -0.53 8.32 -1.18
C THR A 12 -1.74 9.22 -1.41
N LYS A 13 -1.86 9.77 -2.61
CA LYS A 13 -2.98 10.66 -2.94
C LYS A 13 -4.31 9.92 -2.96
N LEU A 14 -4.33 8.69 -3.46
CA LEU A 14 -5.53 7.86 -3.46
C LEU A 14 -5.99 7.54 -2.03
N LEU A 15 -5.05 7.20 -1.15
CA LEU A 15 -5.36 6.93 0.25
C LEU A 15 -5.90 8.17 0.95
N GLN A 16 -5.26 9.33 0.72
CA GLN A 16 -5.71 10.59 1.28
C GLN A 16 -7.12 10.95 0.81
N ARG A 17 -7.37 10.74 -0.48
CA ARG A 17 -8.69 11.02 -1.06
C ARG A 17 -9.76 10.08 -0.50
N ALA A 18 -9.45 8.79 -0.37
CA ALA A 18 -10.39 7.83 0.19
C ALA A 18 -10.77 8.20 1.62
N VAL A 19 -9.78 8.57 2.44
CA VAL A 19 -10.04 9.01 3.81
C VAL A 19 -10.90 10.27 3.84
N LYS A 20 -10.66 11.20 2.93
CA LYS A 20 -11.39 12.47 2.90
C LYS A 20 -12.83 12.31 2.42
N HIS A 21 -13.07 11.47 1.41
CA HIS A 21 -14.34 11.42 0.71
C HIS A 21 -15.20 10.19 1.05
N ASN A 22 -14.65 9.21 1.72
CA ASN A 22 -15.39 8.00 2.08
C ASN A 22 -15.49 7.92 3.61
N PRO A 23 -16.69 8.15 4.20
CA PRO A 23 -16.85 8.13 5.66
C PRO A 23 -16.46 6.79 6.28
N ALA A 24 -16.70 5.68 5.59
CA ALA A 24 -16.31 4.36 6.09
C ALA A 24 -14.79 4.22 6.15
N CYS A 25 -14.09 4.73 5.15
CA CYS A 25 -12.63 4.73 5.15
C CYS A 25 -12.07 5.62 6.25
N ALA A 26 -12.64 6.81 6.42
CA ALA A 26 -12.25 7.73 7.48
C ALA A 26 -12.38 7.07 8.86
N LYS A 27 -13.48 6.35 9.07
CA LYS A 27 -13.70 5.63 10.31
C LYS A 27 -12.71 4.48 10.49
N TYR A 28 -12.39 3.79 9.41
CA TYR A 28 -11.46 2.67 9.41
C TYR A 28 -10.07 3.10 9.92
N VAL A 29 -9.61 4.29 9.55
CA VAL A 29 -8.28 4.79 9.93
C VAL A 29 -8.28 5.69 11.16
N GLU A 30 -9.45 6.02 11.71
CA GLU A 30 -9.63 7.09 12.70
C GLU A 30 -8.71 6.99 13.89
N ARG A 31 -8.49 5.79 14.42
CA ARG A 31 -7.67 5.58 15.62
C ARG A 31 -6.41 4.76 15.33
N LYS A 32 -6.07 4.65 14.06
CA LYS A 32 -4.94 3.82 13.68
C LYS A 32 -3.65 4.61 13.69
N GLU A 33 -2.61 4.00 14.26
CA GLU A 33 -1.24 4.48 14.13
C GLU A 33 -0.44 3.38 13.44
N LEU A 34 0.09 3.66 12.27
CA LEU A 34 0.80 2.68 11.47
C LEU A 34 1.88 3.37 10.67
N VAL A 35 3.07 2.77 10.68
CA VAL A 35 4.18 3.18 9.83
C VAL A 35 4.57 1.96 9.00
N PHE A 36 4.51 2.08 7.69
CA PHE A 36 4.91 1.00 6.80
C PHE A 36 5.66 1.54 5.60
N GLN A 37 6.30 0.66 4.87
CA GLN A 37 7.01 1.08 3.67
C GLN A 37 6.84 0.07 2.55
N ILE A 38 6.95 0.58 1.32
CA ILE A 38 6.90 -0.20 0.09
C ILE A 38 8.21 0.08 -0.65
N GLN A 39 8.90 -0.97 -1.04
CA GLN A 39 10.22 -0.85 -1.68
C GLN A 39 10.41 -1.92 -2.75
N THR A 40 11.47 -1.73 -3.54
CA THR A 40 11.99 -2.78 -4.41
C THR A 40 13.25 -3.36 -3.78
N LEU A 41 13.70 -4.51 -4.28
CA LEU A 41 14.96 -5.11 -3.82
C LEU A 41 16.16 -4.18 -4.05
N GLY A 42 16.07 -3.29 -5.04
CA GLY A 42 17.12 -2.30 -5.29
C GLY A 42 17.17 -1.15 -4.31
N GLY A 43 16.25 -1.08 -3.35
CA GLY A 43 16.27 -0.05 -2.32
C GLY A 43 15.48 1.21 -2.63
N THR A 44 14.76 1.24 -3.74
CA THR A 44 13.87 2.37 -4.05
C THR A 44 12.56 2.16 -3.33
N GLY A 45 12.09 3.18 -2.62
CA GLY A 45 10.82 3.04 -1.91
C GLY A 45 10.34 4.30 -1.27
N ARG A 46 9.27 4.15 -0.51
CA ARG A 46 8.60 5.26 0.16
C ARG A 46 7.98 4.73 1.44
N HIS A 47 8.06 5.50 2.52
CA HIS A 47 7.42 5.11 3.78
C HIS A 47 6.16 5.94 4.00
N PHE A 48 5.18 5.32 4.64
CA PHE A 48 3.84 5.86 4.82
C PHE A 48 3.52 5.90 6.30
N HIS A 49 2.85 6.96 6.71
CA HIS A 49 2.35 7.13 8.09
C HIS A 49 0.84 7.26 8.06
N ILE A 50 0.17 6.50 8.91
CA ILE A 50 -1.24 6.69 9.19
C ILE A 50 -1.34 7.08 10.66
N ARG A 51 -1.84 8.29 10.91
CA ARG A 51 -1.90 8.84 12.25
C ARG A 51 -2.98 9.89 12.32
N ASN A 52 -3.76 9.88 13.39
CA ASN A 52 -4.81 10.87 13.64
C ASN A 52 -5.81 10.99 12.48
N GLY A 53 -6.13 9.86 11.85
CA GLY A 53 -7.04 9.84 10.72
C GLY A 53 -6.46 10.39 9.42
N ARG A 54 -5.15 10.58 9.36
CA ARG A 54 -4.48 11.14 8.18
C ARG A 54 -3.44 10.18 7.63
N VAL A 55 -3.27 10.22 6.31
CA VAL A 55 -2.24 9.46 5.61
C VAL A 55 -1.21 10.44 5.08
N THR A 56 0.05 10.23 5.41
CA THR A 56 1.17 11.01 4.87
C THR A 56 2.24 10.05 4.41
N SER A 57 3.14 10.52 3.56
CA SER A 57 4.26 9.71 3.11
C SER A 57 5.46 10.57 2.74
N LYS A 58 6.63 9.95 2.71
CA LYS A 58 7.87 10.58 2.29
C LYS A 58 8.68 9.61 1.47
N ALA A 59 9.42 10.12 0.48
CA ALA A 59 10.36 9.31 -0.29
C ALA A 59 11.45 8.77 0.63
N GLY A 60 11.92 7.56 0.32
CA GLY A 60 12.99 6.92 1.06
C GLY A 60 12.49 5.89 2.04
N LEU A 61 13.43 5.20 2.68
CA LEU A 61 13.17 4.09 3.57
C LEU A 61 13.52 4.48 5.00
N ILE A 62 12.86 3.84 5.96
CA ILE A 62 13.13 4.02 7.39
C ILE A 62 13.53 2.69 8.01
N ARG A 63 14.09 2.75 9.23
CA ARG A 63 14.63 1.56 9.90
C ARG A 63 13.58 0.64 10.50
N ASN A 64 12.54 1.19 11.10
CA ASN A 64 11.61 0.43 11.93
C ASN A 64 10.16 0.60 11.50
N PRO A 65 9.81 0.27 10.23
CA PRO A 65 8.41 0.23 9.87
C PRO A 65 7.74 -0.95 10.55
N GLN A 66 6.44 -0.86 10.76
CA GLN A 66 5.69 -1.97 11.32
C GLN A 66 5.58 -3.12 10.34
N PHE A 67 5.59 -2.81 9.03
CA PHE A 67 5.80 -3.83 8.00
C PHE A 67 6.42 -3.22 6.75
N THR A 68 6.96 -4.08 5.90
CA THR A 68 7.56 -3.71 4.63
C THR A 68 7.04 -4.63 3.53
N MET A 69 6.62 -4.03 2.42
CA MET A 69 6.34 -4.73 1.18
C MET A 69 7.53 -4.56 0.26
N THR A 70 8.10 -5.66 -0.19
CA THR A 70 9.27 -5.63 -1.07
C THR A 70 8.93 -6.30 -2.38
N PHE A 71 8.97 -5.53 -3.47
CA PHE A 71 8.80 -6.06 -4.83
C PHE A 71 10.16 -6.41 -5.42
N ARG A 72 10.18 -7.43 -6.26
CA ARG A 72 11.42 -7.87 -6.91
C ARG A 72 12.10 -6.74 -7.65
N ASP A 73 11.30 -5.96 -8.41
CA ASP A 73 11.81 -4.79 -9.12
C ASP A 73 10.67 -3.80 -9.35
N ALA A 74 11.02 -2.64 -9.91
CA ALA A 74 10.05 -1.57 -10.12
C ALA A 74 8.95 -1.97 -11.10
N ALA A 75 9.28 -2.71 -12.15
CA ALA A 75 8.30 -3.15 -13.15
C ALA A 75 7.27 -4.09 -12.53
N LYS A 76 7.71 -5.04 -11.72
CA LYS A 76 6.81 -5.96 -11.00
C LYS A 76 5.93 -5.20 -10.04
N GLY A 77 6.51 -4.26 -9.28
CA GLY A 77 5.74 -3.45 -8.35
C GLY A 77 4.66 -2.64 -9.05
N PHE A 78 5.02 -2.01 -10.15
CA PHE A 78 4.05 -1.25 -10.94
C PHE A 78 2.93 -2.13 -11.46
N ALA A 79 3.26 -3.29 -12.02
CA ALA A 79 2.28 -4.22 -12.58
C ALA A 79 1.30 -4.71 -11.51
N ILE A 80 1.81 -5.06 -10.34
CA ILE A 80 0.98 -5.62 -9.27
C ILE A 80 0.08 -4.55 -8.65
N LEU A 81 0.64 -3.38 -8.34
CA LEU A 81 -0.12 -2.31 -7.69
C LEU A 81 -1.15 -1.68 -8.61
N SER A 82 -0.92 -1.70 -9.93
CA SER A 82 -1.84 -1.12 -10.91
C SER A 82 -2.80 -2.14 -11.52
N ALA A 83 -2.73 -3.40 -11.13
CA ALA A 83 -3.58 -4.45 -11.68
C ALA A 83 -5.05 -4.21 -11.32
N LYS A 84 -5.95 -4.48 -12.27
CA LYS A 84 -7.38 -4.36 -12.04
C LYS A 84 -7.85 -5.31 -10.95
N ASP A 85 -7.31 -6.51 -10.96
CA ASP A 85 -7.61 -7.53 -9.96
C ASP A 85 -6.44 -7.61 -8.99
N SER A 86 -6.29 -6.55 -8.21
CA SER A 86 -5.12 -6.35 -7.36
C SER A 86 -4.96 -7.46 -6.32
N LYS A 87 -6.05 -8.00 -5.81
CA LYS A 87 -5.98 -9.07 -4.80
C LYS A 87 -5.37 -10.34 -5.39
N ASP A 88 -5.82 -10.76 -6.57
CA ASP A 88 -5.28 -11.93 -7.25
C ASP A 88 -3.84 -11.71 -7.69
N ALA A 89 -3.54 -10.52 -8.22
CA ALA A 89 -2.18 -10.16 -8.60
C ALA A 89 -1.24 -10.18 -7.38
N PHE A 90 -1.72 -9.70 -6.24
CA PHE A 90 -0.97 -9.68 -5.00
C PHE A 90 -0.67 -11.09 -4.51
N LEU A 91 -1.67 -11.96 -4.50
CA LEU A 91 -1.49 -13.35 -4.08
C LEU A 91 -0.57 -14.13 -5.02
N ALA A 92 -0.73 -13.93 -6.33
CA ALA A 92 0.14 -14.55 -7.31
C ALA A 92 1.59 -14.10 -7.14
N ALA A 93 1.80 -12.81 -6.87
CA ALA A 93 3.14 -12.27 -6.66
C ALA A 93 3.81 -12.85 -5.41
N LEU A 94 3.05 -13.04 -4.34
CA LEU A 94 3.56 -13.70 -3.14
C LEU A 94 3.98 -15.13 -3.44
N HIS A 95 3.15 -15.85 -4.18
CA HIS A 95 3.44 -17.22 -4.56
C HIS A 95 4.69 -17.33 -5.45
N ASP A 96 4.83 -16.41 -6.40
CA ASP A 96 5.92 -16.42 -7.38
C ASP A 96 7.23 -15.83 -6.85
N GLY A 97 7.21 -15.23 -5.66
CA GLY A 97 8.39 -14.58 -5.10
C GLY A 97 8.65 -13.18 -5.66
N ASP A 98 7.71 -12.62 -6.41
CA ASP A 98 7.82 -11.25 -6.93
C ASP A 98 7.53 -10.20 -5.87
N LEU A 99 6.87 -10.60 -4.79
CA LEU A 99 6.55 -9.77 -3.65
C LEU A 99 6.86 -10.53 -2.38
N SER A 100 7.52 -9.88 -1.44
CA SER A 100 7.69 -10.44 -0.10
C SER A 100 7.17 -9.45 0.93
N LEU A 101 6.70 -9.98 2.04
CA LEU A 101 6.17 -9.20 3.15
C LEU A 101 6.98 -9.53 4.40
N SER A 102 7.33 -8.49 5.16
CA SER A 102 8.01 -8.69 6.44
C SER A 102 7.44 -7.73 7.46
N GLY A 103 7.46 -8.12 8.73
CA GLY A 103 7.00 -7.32 9.83
C GLY A 103 5.73 -7.87 10.46
N ASN A 104 4.91 -6.98 11.00
CA ASN A 104 3.72 -7.36 11.76
C ASN A 104 2.60 -7.81 10.82
N PHE A 105 2.28 -9.10 10.88
CA PHE A 105 1.27 -9.70 10.01
C PHE A 105 -0.12 -9.09 10.22
N VAL A 106 -0.48 -8.78 11.45
CA VAL A 106 -1.79 -8.17 11.75
C VAL A 106 -1.92 -6.83 11.05
N GLU A 107 -0.85 -6.05 11.03
CA GLU A 107 -0.86 -4.75 10.35
C GLU A 107 -0.90 -4.88 8.85
N ILE A 108 -0.27 -5.91 8.30
CA ILE A 108 -0.35 -6.20 6.86
C ILE A 108 -1.80 -6.50 6.48
N MET A 109 -2.49 -7.32 7.26
CA MET A 109 -3.89 -7.64 7.03
C MET A 109 -4.77 -6.41 7.15
N TRP A 110 -4.48 -5.55 8.13
CA TRP A 110 -5.22 -4.30 8.28
C TRP A 110 -5.08 -3.41 7.04
N PHE A 111 -3.85 -3.29 6.53
CA PHE A 111 -3.59 -2.51 5.32
C PHE A 111 -4.33 -3.07 4.11
N GLN A 112 -4.39 -4.39 3.99
CA GLN A 112 -5.10 -5.02 2.90
C GLN A 112 -6.59 -4.64 2.92
N GLY A 113 -7.19 -4.57 4.11
CA GLY A 113 -8.56 -4.08 4.26
C GLY A 113 -8.70 -2.62 3.85
N LEU A 114 -7.69 -1.80 4.15
CA LEU A 114 -7.70 -0.39 3.74
C LEU A 114 -7.74 -0.24 2.23
N THR A 115 -7.00 -1.08 1.51
CA THR A 115 -6.94 -0.97 0.04
C THR A 115 -8.27 -1.25 -0.64
N ASP A 116 -9.19 -1.92 0.03
CA ASP A 116 -10.52 -2.15 -0.52
C ASP A 116 -11.29 -0.85 -0.76
N TYR A 117 -10.97 0.19 0.02
CA TYR A 117 -11.60 1.50 -0.16
C TYR A 117 -11.07 2.28 -1.37
N LEU A 118 -10.01 1.78 -2.01
CA LEU A 118 -9.44 2.40 -3.19
C LEU A 118 -10.12 1.94 -4.48
N LYS A 119 -10.95 0.91 -4.41
CA LYS A 119 -11.62 0.37 -5.59
C LYS A 119 -12.77 1.27 -6.00
N PRO A 120 -12.97 1.50 -7.30
CA PRO A 120 -14.12 2.26 -7.78
C PRO A 120 -15.43 1.60 -7.37
N ALA A 121 -16.47 2.42 -7.18
CA ALA A 121 -17.80 1.91 -6.89
C ALA A 121 -18.25 0.99 -8.04
N GLY A 122 -18.83 -0.16 -7.69
CA GLY A 122 -19.26 -1.15 -8.66
C GLY A 122 -18.24 -2.21 -9.00
N GLN A 123 -17.01 -2.06 -8.55
CA GLN A 123 -15.97 -3.08 -8.71
C GLN A 123 -15.68 -3.84 -7.43
N SER A 124 -16.36 -3.51 -6.36
CA SER A 124 -16.23 -4.28 -5.15
C SER A 124 -16.86 -5.64 -5.41
N THR A 125 -16.07 -6.67 -5.34
CA THR A 125 -16.59 -8.01 -5.32
C THR A 125 -17.22 -8.24 -3.97
N ALA A 126 -18.46 -8.44 -4.02
CA ALA A 126 -19.12 -8.88 -2.81
C ALA A 126 -18.50 -10.19 -2.33
#